data_e947f5aa496ed3813ba9259f6821a3ff
#
_entry.id   e947f5aa496ed3813ba9259f6821a3ff
#
_cell.length_a   1.000
_cell.length_b   1.000
_cell.length_c   1.000
_cell.angle_alpha   90.00
_cell.angle_beta   90.00
_cell.angle_gamma   90.00
#
_symmetry.space_group_name_H-M   'P 1'
#
loop_
_entity.id
_entity.type
_entity.pdbx_description
1 polymer ?
#
loop_
_entity_poly.entity_id
_entity_poly.type
_entity_poly.pdbx_seq_one_letter_code
_entity_poly.pdbx_strand_id
1 'polypeptide(L)'
;MTMNLGLHKFLFLIILFSSSGFAEPIKKQSATLKLLDKTSNKVLEKNVKVNSSISLGSLDIKIYSCYSSPPDEVPENYILLEVIDKLNDEKEYIYRGWMISSSPDVTPLEHPIYDLWLIDCIVNKTS
;
A
#
# COMPACT_ATOMS: atom_id res chain seq x y z
N MET A 1 44.31 28.44 22.96
CA MET A 1 43.05 28.54 22.21
C MET A 1 42.63 27.16 21.76
N THR A 2 42.07 26.39 22.67
CA THR A 2 41.72 24.98 22.46
C THR A 2 40.22 24.75 22.26
N MET A 3 39.42 25.82 22.13
CA MET A 3 37.98 25.73 22.07
C MET A 3 37.44 25.23 20.72
N ASN A 4 38.23 25.40 19.62
CA ASN A 4 37.77 25.01 18.28
C ASN A 4 37.90 23.54 17.96
N LEU A 5 38.76 22.81 18.66
CA LEU A 5 38.98 21.37 18.45
C LEU A 5 37.82 20.50 18.97
N GLY A 6 37.14 20.91 20.03
CA GLY A 6 35.96 20.23 20.57
C GLY A 6 34.73 20.41 19.67
N LEU A 7 34.60 21.58 19.09
CA LEU A 7 33.48 21.88 18.19
C LEU A 7 33.57 21.09 16.87
N HIS A 8 34.76 20.94 16.30
CA HIS A 8 34.99 20.17 15.08
C HIS A 8 34.76 18.67 15.30
N LYS A 9 35.15 18.13 16.45
CA LYS A 9 34.87 16.72 16.82
C LYS A 9 33.39 16.48 17.01
N PHE A 10 32.67 17.42 17.58
CA PHE A 10 31.23 17.33 17.77
C PHE A 10 30.46 17.42 16.45
N LEU A 11 30.85 18.32 15.55
CA LEU A 11 30.31 18.45 14.20
C LEU A 11 30.56 17.18 13.37
N PHE A 12 31.74 16.59 13.46
CA PHE A 12 32.08 15.34 12.78
C PHE A 12 31.23 14.17 13.27
N LEU A 13 30.94 14.12 14.57
CA LEU A 13 30.08 13.09 15.15
C LEU A 13 28.63 13.23 14.65
N ILE A 14 28.11 14.44 14.52
CA ILE A 14 26.77 14.70 14.00
C ILE A 14 26.65 14.28 12.52
N ILE A 15 27.68 14.50 11.73
CA ILE A 15 27.71 14.09 10.31
C ILE A 15 27.71 12.56 10.17
N LEU A 16 28.35 11.84 11.08
CA LEU A 16 28.34 10.37 11.07
C LEU A 16 26.98 9.78 11.40
N PHE A 17 26.16 10.47 12.22
CA PHE A 17 24.80 10.02 12.53
C PHE A 17 23.78 10.32 11.45
N SER A 18 24.08 11.22 10.52
CA SER A 18 23.13 11.62 9.46
C SER A 18 23.15 10.70 8.25
N SER A 19 23.95 9.65 8.23
CA SER A 19 24.08 8.74 7.08
C SER A 19 23.27 7.45 7.19
N SER A 20 22.29 7.36 8.11
CA SER A 20 21.37 6.24 8.12
C SER A 20 20.35 6.42 6.99
N GLY A 21 20.77 6.08 5.77
CA GLY A 21 19.87 6.01 4.63
C GLY A 21 18.87 4.87 4.82
N PHE A 22 17.59 5.23 4.97
CA PHE A 22 16.52 4.24 4.89
C PHE A 22 16.38 3.79 3.43
N ALA A 23 16.35 2.47 3.20
CA ALA A 23 16.05 1.94 1.88
C ALA A 23 14.62 2.33 1.50
N GLU A 24 14.44 2.90 0.30
CA GLU A 24 13.14 3.31 -0.19
C GLU A 24 12.30 2.10 -0.61
N PRO A 25 10.97 2.14 -0.39
CA PRO A 25 10.07 1.14 -0.92
C PRO A 25 10.17 1.06 -2.45
N ILE A 26 10.02 -0.14 -2.98
CA ILE A 26 10.11 -0.40 -4.41
C ILE A 26 8.75 -0.19 -5.05
N LYS A 27 8.68 0.73 -6.02
CA LYS A 27 7.47 1.00 -6.79
C LYS A 27 7.16 -0.19 -7.71
N LYS A 28 5.92 -0.65 -7.64
CA LYS A 28 5.41 -1.74 -8.47
C LYS A 28 4.33 -1.23 -9.43
N GLN A 29 3.96 -2.05 -10.40
CA GLN A 29 3.10 -1.66 -11.50
C GLN A 29 1.67 -2.16 -11.36
N SER A 30 1.46 -3.20 -10.58
CA SER A 30 0.15 -3.82 -10.38
C SER A 30 -0.03 -4.30 -8.97
N ALA A 31 -1.27 -4.35 -8.51
CA ALA A 31 -1.66 -4.93 -7.24
C ALA A 31 -2.49 -6.19 -7.46
N THR A 32 -2.27 -7.20 -6.64
CA THR A 32 -3.16 -8.35 -6.54
C THR A 32 -4.10 -8.14 -5.37
N LEU A 33 -5.38 -8.05 -5.66
CA LEU A 33 -6.45 -7.85 -4.68
C LEU A 33 -7.28 -9.11 -4.53
N LYS A 34 -7.74 -9.36 -3.32
CA LYS A 34 -8.67 -10.45 -2.99
C LYS A 34 -9.94 -9.86 -2.42
N LEU A 35 -11.07 -10.20 -3.00
CA LEU A 35 -12.39 -9.77 -2.55
C LEU A 35 -13.18 -10.99 -2.09
N LEU A 36 -13.71 -10.93 -0.87
CA LEU A 36 -14.65 -11.90 -0.34
C LEU A 36 -16.07 -11.31 -0.36
N ASP A 37 -16.99 -11.99 -1.01
CA ASP A 37 -18.41 -11.74 -0.86
C ASP A 37 -18.95 -12.59 0.30
N LYS A 38 -19.28 -11.93 1.40
CA LYS A 38 -19.71 -12.59 2.64
C LYS A 38 -21.11 -13.22 2.52
N THR A 39 -21.92 -12.79 1.56
CA THR A 39 -23.26 -13.35 1.36
C THR A 39 -23.24 -14.69 0.64
N SER A 40 -22.32 -14.84 -0.31
CA SER A 40 -22.18 -16.06 -1.14
C SER A 40 -20.96 -16.90 -0.79
N ASN A 41 -20.06 -16.42 0.08
CA ASN A 41 -18.74 -17.00 0.39
C ASN A 41 -17.85 -17.17 -0.84
N LYS A 42 -18.09 -16.39 -1.90
CA LYS A 42 -17.26 -16.39 -3.09
C LYS A 42 -16.05 -15.49 -2.88
N VAL A 43 -14.90 -16.00 -3.32
CA VAL A 43 -13.63 -15.28 -3.30
C VAL A 43 -13.20 -15.00 -4.72
N LEU A 44 -12.87 -13.75 -5.00
CA LEU A 44 -12.31 -13.31 -6.29
C LEU A 44 -10.92 -12.75 -6.04
N GLU A 45 -9.99 -13.14 -6.90
CA GLU A 45 -8.64 -12.59 -6.90
C GLU A 45 -8.39 -11.93 -8.25
N LYS A 46 -7.94 -10.66 -8.24
CA LYS A 46 -7.73 -9.86 -9.44
C LYS A 46 -6.45 -9.06 -9.37
N ASN A 47 -5.76 -8.99 -10.51
CA ASN A 47 -4.65 -8.08 -10.73
C ASN A 47 -5.17 -6.78 -11.32
N VAL A 48 -4.80 -5.67 -10.71
CA VAL A 48 -5.21 -4.33 -11.14
C VAL A 48 -3.96 -3.49 -11.34
N LYS A 49 -3.83 -2.89 -12.51
CA LYS A 49 -2.70 -2.00 -12.81
C LYS A 49 -2.82 -0.70 -12.02
N VAL A 50 -1.67 -0.17 -11.60
CA VAL A 50 -1.61 1.17 -11.02
C VAL A 50 -2.15 2.19 -12.03
N ASN A 51 -2.87 3.19 -11.54
CA ASN A 51 -3.59 4.21 -12.31
C ASN A 51 -4.77 3.66 -13.12
N SER A 52 -5.26 2.47 -12.80
CA SER A 52 -6.47 1.92 -13.40
C SER A 52 -7.53 1.61 -12.34
N SER A 53 -8.72 1.33 -12.82
CA SER A 53 -9.88 0.99 -11.99
C SER A 53 -10.46 -0.34 -12.43
N ILE A 54 -11.09 -1.04 -11.48
CA ILE A 54 -11.81 -2.28 -11.72
C ILE A 54 -13.13 -2.26 -10.96
N SER A 55 -14.16 -2.86 -11.54
CA SER A 55 -15.43 -3.08 -10.86
C SER A 55 -15.49 -4.52 -10.37
N LEU A 56 -15.68 -4.71 -9.07
CA LEU A 56 -15.87 -5.99 -8.42
C LEU A 56 -17.17 -5.95 -7.60
N GLY A 57 -18.17 -6.72 -8.01
CA GLY A 57 -19.50 -6.61 -7.42
C GLY A 57 -20.06 -5.19 -7.59
N SER A 58 -20.51 -4.58 -6.49
CA SER A 58 -20.97 -3.19 -6.49
C SER A 58 -19.85 -2.17 -6.28
N LEU A 59 -18.60 -2.63 -6.10
CA LEU A 59 -17.48 -1.77 -5.77
C LEU A 59 -16.71 -1.36 -7.01
N ASP A 60 -16.38 -0.08 -7.12
CA ASP A 60 -15.36 0.43 -8.03
C ASP A 60 -14.09 0.72 -7.25
N ILE A 61 -13.01 0.10 -7.65
CA ILE A 61 -11.71 0.17 -6.98
C ILE A 61 -10.71 0.83 -7.92
N LYS A 62 -10.12 1.94 -7.48
CA LYS A 62 -9.06 2.62 -8.22
C LYS A 62 -7.75 2.55 -7.45
N ILE A 63 -6.70 2.14 -8.14
CA ILE A 63 -5.36 2.00 -7.58
C ILE A 63 -4.52 3.19 -8.02
N TYR A 64 -3.96 3.92 -7.06
CA TYR A 64 -3.07 5.05 -7.33
C TYR A 64 -1.60 4.68 -7.26
N SER A 65 -1.22 3.81 -6.33
CA SER A 65 0.16 3.42 -6.12
C SER A 65 0.25 2.03 -5.50
N CYS A 66 1.33 1.32 -5.79
CA CYS A 66 1.63 0.02 -5.19
C CYS A 66 3.14 -0.07 -4.95
N TYR A 67 3.52 -0.35 -3.70
CA TYR A 67 4.91 -0.44 -3.27
C TYR A 67 5.16 -1.72 -2.49
N SER A 68 6.37 -2.24 -2.63
CA SER A 68 6.85 -3.35 -1.80
C SER A 68 8.06 -2.91 -1.00
N SER A 69 8.25 -3.50 0.19
CA SER A 69 9.45 -3.29 0.98
C SER A 69 10.69 -3.78 0.23
N PRO A 70 11.90 -3.22 0.50
CA PRO A 70 13.14 -3.73 -0.06
C PRO A 70 13.38 -5.19 0.33
N PRO A 71 14.16 -5.98 -0.48
CA PRO A 71 14.38 -7.41 -0.21
C PRO A 71 15.06 -7.74 1.11
N ASP A 72 15.80 -6.80 1.68
CA ASP A 72 16.52 -6.94 2.96
C ASP A 72 15.69 -6.57 4.18
N GLU A 73 14.46 -6.11 3.98
CA GLU A 73 13.51 -5.78 5.04
C GLU A 73 12.43 -6.85 5.17
N VAL A 74 11.64 -6.77 6.27
CA VAL A 74 10.47 -7.61 6.45
C VAL A 74 9.51 -7.39 5.28
N PRO A 75 9.05 -8.47 4.62
CA PRO A 75 8.16 -8.34 3.46
C PRO A 75 6.88 -7.61 3.82
N GLU A 76 6.60 -6.55 3.08
CA GLU A 76 5.37 -5.76 3.20
C GLU A 76 4.99 -5.19 1.84
N ASN A 77 3.70 -5.05 1.61
CA ASN A 77 3.16 -4.38 0.43
C ASN A 77 2.22 -3.28 0.87
N TYR A 78 2.25 -2.18 0.12
CA TYR A 78 1.46 -0.99 0.40
C TYR A 78 0.72 -0.58 -0.86
N ILE A 79 -0.57 -0.34 -0.74
CA ILE A 79 -1.38 0.14 -1.85
C ILE A 79 -2.11 1.42 -1.43
N LEU A 80 -2.08 2.42 -2.29
CA LEU A 80 -2.94 3.60 -2.17
C LEU A 80 -4.12 3.40 -3.10
N LEU A 81 -5.31 3.34 -2.54
CA LEU A 81 -6.52 3.04 -3.30
C LEU A 81 -7.71 3.85 -2.82
N GLU A 82 -8.71 3.85 -3.67
CA GLU A 82 -10.01 4.44 -3.45
C GLU A 82 -11.08 3.43 -3.82
N VAL A 83 -12.05 3.24 -2.95
CA VAL A 83 -13.17 2.32 -3.18
C VAL A 83 -14.48 3.09 -3.08
N ILE A 84 -15.28 2.96 -4.12
CA ILE A 84 -16.61 3.56 -4.22
C ILE A 84 -17.63 2.44 -4.27
N ASP A 85 -18.71 2.57 -3.49
CA ASP A 85 -19.86 1.69 -3.57
C ASP A 85 -20.92 2.31 -4.48
N LYS A 86 -21.37 1.55 -5.47
CA LYS A 86 -22.39 1.96 -6.44
C LYS A 86 -23.78 1.39 -6.14
N LEU A 87 -23.95 0.75 -5.00
CA LEU A 87 -25.19 0.06 -4.66
C LEU A 87 -26.41 0.99 -4.61
N ASN A 88 -26.18 2.25 -4.24
CA ASN A 88 -27.15 3.31 -4.30
C ASN A 88 -26.74 4.31 -5.38
N ASP A 89 -27.70 5.03 -5.98
CA ASP A 89 -27.41 6.05 -6.99
C ASP A 89 -26.48 7.17 -6.47
N GLU A 90 -26.27 7.21 -5.17
CA GLU A 90 -25.27 8.05 -4.54
C GLU A 90 -23.93 7.33 -4.48
N LYS A 91 -22.95 7.81 -5.23
CA LYS A 91 -21.58 7.32 -5.18
C LYS A 91 -20.95 7.70 -3.85
N GLU A 92 -20.76 6.74 -2.98
CA GLU A 92 -20.16 6.94 -1.67
C GLU A 92 -18.74 6.36 -1.65
N TYR A 93 -17.78 7.19 -1.19
CA TYR A 93 -16.43 6.73 -0.92
C TYR A 93 -16.43 5.94 0.38
N ILE A 94 -16.24 4.63 0.29
CA ILE A 94 -16.20 3.76 1.46
C ILE A 94 -14.78 3.52 1.97
N TYR A 95 -13.78 3.80 1.15
CA TYR A 95 -12.37 3.76 1.53
C TYR A 95 -11.54 4.69 0.66
N ARG A 96 -10.63 5.43 1.29
CA ARG A 96 -9.62 6.26 0.60
C ARG A 96 -8.38 6.29 1.47
N GLY A 97 -7.29 5.69 1.03
CA GLY A 97 -6.05 5.70 1.78
C GLY A 97 -5.16 4.50 1.50
N TRP A 98 -4.21 4.29 2.39
CA TRP A 98 -3.26 3.20 2.30
C TRP A 98 -3.81 1.93 2.93
N MET A 99 -3.51 0.80 2.27
CA MET A 99 -3.80 -0.53 2.77
C MET A 99 -2.51 -1.34 2.74
N ILE A 100 -2.29 -2.18 3.76
CA ILE A 100 -1.09 -3.02 3.87
C ILE A 100 -1.45 -4.49 3.77
N SER A 101 -0.54 -5.31 3.25
CA SER A 101 -0.81 -6.74 3.02
C SER A 101 -0.63 -7.60 4.27
N SER A 102 0.31 -7.26 5.15
CA SER A 102 0.66 -8.10 6.31
C SER A 102 -0.37 -8.05 7.44
N SER A 103 -1.12 -6.96 7.54
CA SER A 103 -2.06 -6.73 8.63
C SER A 103 -3.34 -6.09 8.11
N PRO A 104 -4.19 -6.87 7.44
CA PRO A 104 -5.43 -6.34 6.85
C PRO A 104 -6.36 -5.71 7.90
N ASP A 105 -6.25 -6.12 9.16
CA ASP A 105 -7.07 -5.58 10.25
C ASP A 105 -6.69 -4.15 10.68
N VAL A 106 -5.50 -3.67 10.28
CA VAL A 106 -5.04 -2.31 10.61
C VAL A 106 -5.73 -1.26 9.74
N THR A 107 -6.01 -1.61 8.49
CA THR A 107 -6.66 -0.72 7.52
C THR A 107 -7.78 -1.47 6.81
N PRO A 108 -8.83 -1.92 7.56
CA PRO A 108 -9.88 -2.74 6.96
C PRO A 108 -10.83 -1.90 6.11
N LEU A 109 -11.29 -2.51 5.02
CA LEU A 109 -12.49 -2.02 4.35
C LEU A 109 -13.70 -2.42 5.19
N GLU A 110 -14.41 -1.44 5.73
CA GLU A 110 -15.65 -1.68 6.47
C GLU A 110 -16.84 -1.69 5.51
N HIS A 111 -17.29 -2.88 5.14
CA HIS A 111 -18.46 -3.06 4.29
C HIS A 111 -19.29 -4.26 4.78
N PRO A 112 -20.62 -4.16 4.80
CA PRO A 112 -21.45 -5.25 5.29
C PRO A 112 -21.40 -6.52 4.43
N ILE A 113 -21.10 -6.37 3.13
CA ILE A 113 -21.13 -7.47 2.16
C ILE A 113 -19.74 -7.94 1.77
N TYR A 114 -18.76 -7.03 1.68
CA TYR A 114 -17.44 -7.34 1.12
C TYR A 114 -16.31 -7.13 2.10
N ASP A 115 -15.34 -8.03 2.04
CA ASP A 115 -14.00 -7.83 2.59
C ASP A 115 -13.00 -7.73 1.44
N LEU A 116 -12.05 -6.79 1.54
CA LEU A 116 -11.04 -6.54 0.52
C LEU A 116 -9.66 -6.61 1.16
N TRP A 117 -8.74 -7.36 0.54
CA TRP A 117 -7.37 -7.49 1.00
C TRP A 117 -6.38 -7.22 -0.13
N LEU A 118 -5.27 -6.58 0.22
CA LEU A 118 -4.09 -6.54 -0.62
C LEU A 118 -3.29 -7.83 -0.39
N ILE A 119 -3.02 -8.56 -1.47
CA ILE A 119 -2.18 -9.76 -1.43
C ILE A 119 -0.73 -9.39 -1.65
N ASP A 120 -0.43 -8.77 -2.79
CA ASP A 120 0.91 -8.28 -3.10
C ASP A 120 0.91 -7.18 -4.16
N CYS A 121 2.05 -6.55 -4.30
CA CYS A 121 2.36 -5.65 -5.40
C CYS A 121 3.35 -6.36 -6.34
N ILE A 122 3.09 -6.34 -7.63
CA ILE A 122 3.87 -7.07 -8.63
C ILE A 122 4.31 -6.17 -9.78
N VAL A 123 5.36 -6.59 -10.46
CA VAL A 123 5.74 -6.03 -11.75
C VAL A 123 4.84 -6.65 -12.82
N ASN A 124 4.38 -5.85 -13.78
CA ASN A 124 3.58 -6.37 -14.89
C ASN A 124 4.35 -7.46 -15.63
N LYS A 125 3.75 -8.64 -15.71
CA LYS A 125 4.27 -9.68 -16.60
C LYS A 125 3.94 -9.25 -18.04
N THR A 126 4.97 -8.90 -18.78
CA THR A 126 4.86 -8.85 -20.24
C THR A 126 4.73 -10.29 -20.74
N SER A 127 3.52 -10.70 -20.93
CA SER A 127 3.26 -11.98 -21.60
C SER A 127 3.28 -11.76 -23.10
#